data_5507e8133494ebe9edcd11d856f22667
#
_entry.id   5507e8133494ebe9edcd11d856f22667
#
_cell.length_a   1.000
_cell.length_b   1.000
_cell.length_c   1.000
_cell.angle_alpha   90.00
_cell.angle_beta   90.00
_cell.angle_gamma   90.00
#
_symmetry.space_group_name_H-M   'P 1'
#
loop_
_entity.id
_entity.type
_entity.pdbx_description
1 polymer ?
#
loop_
_entity_poly.entity_id
_entity_poly.type
_entity_poly.pdbx_seq_one_letter_code
_entity_poly.pdbx_strand_id
1 'polypeptide(L)'
;MNKGKFIVLSGPSGVGKGTIVANLLASLPIHYSISMTTRSPREGERNGVNYYFVTKDEFEKQIKQGNLLEYATYNNNYYGTPKDKIEEKLNENISVISEIEVKGAKQIKKIYPEAILIFIAPPSVEELKNRLIGRGTETIDQINERISIAEEELKVATLYDYIIVNDYLKYATDKVINIKKNS
;
A
#
# COMPACT_ATOMS: atom_id res chain seq x y z
N MET A 1 -5.35 -0.42 -27.21
CA MET A 1 -5.22 -1.29 -26.01
C MET A 1 -5.03 -0.34 -24.83
N ASN A 2 -5.77 -0.50 -23.74
CA ASN A 2 -5.58 0.35 -22.55
C ASN A 2 -4.25 -0.03 -21.90
N LYS A 3 -3.35 0.96 -21.75
CA LYS A 3 -2.07 0.82 -21.05
C LYS A 3 -2.34 0.35 -19.60
N GLY A 4 -1.50 -0.54 -19.07
CA GLY A 4 -1.56 -0.94 -17.65
C GLY A 4 -1.49 0.28 -16.74
N LYS A 5 -2.18 0.28 -15.60
CA LYS A 5 -2.24 1.38 -14.64
C LYS A 5 -1.57 1.03 -13.34
N PHE A 6 -0.81 1.96 -12.78
CA PHE A 6 -0.24 1.81 -11.45
C PHE A 6 -1.16 2.44 -10.42
N ILE A 7 -1.74 1.63 -9.54
CA ILE A 7 -2.68 2.03 -8.48
C ILE A 7 -1.99 1.86 -7.13
N VAL A 8 -1.99 2.91 -6.34
CA VAL A 8 -1.42 2.94 -4.99
C VAL A 8 -2.55 3.12 -3.98
N LEU A 9 -2.73 2.14 -3.11
CA LEU A 9 -3.63 2.24 -1.97
C LEU A 9 -2.86 2.66 -0.73
N SER A 10 -3.26 3.75 -0.11
CA SER A 10 -2.77 4.20 1.19
C SER A 10 -3.91 4.40 2.18
N GLY A 11 -3.57 4.67 3.41
CA GLY A 11 -4.52 4.95 4.48
C GLY A 11 -4.11 4.27 5.78
N PRO A 12 -4.78 4.58 6.88
CA PRO A 12 -4.42 4.13 8.21
C PRO A 12 -4.33 2.62 8.36
N SER A 13 -3.47 2.20 9.28
CA SER A 13 -3.42 0.80 9.69
C SER A 13 -4.76 0.39 10.29
N GLY A 14 -5.30 -0.77 9.88
CA GLY A 14 -6.62 -1.23 10.35
C GLY A 14 -7.80 -0.81 9.49
N VAL A 15 -7.61 0.06 8.50
CA VAL A 15 -8.71 0.55 7.65
C VAL A 15 -9.24 -0.47 6.63
N GLY A 16 -8.55 -1.62 6.43
CA GLY A 16 -9.01 -2.71 5.56
C GLY A 16 -8.39 -2.75 4.17
N LYS A 17 -7.26 -2.07 3.92
CA LYS A 17 -6.55 -2.07 2.62
C LYS A 17 -6.29 -3.49 2.09
N GLY A 18 -5.66 -4.35 2.90
CA GLY A 18 -5.30 -5.71 2.48
C GLY A 18 -6.52 -6.54 2.07
N THR A 19 -7.68 -6.35 2.74
CA THR A 19 -8.92 -7.04 2.36
C THR A 19 -9.47 -6.52 1.02
N ILE A 20 -9.38 -5.21 0.78
CA ILE A 20 -9.73 -4.60 -0.51
C ILE A 20 -8.83 -5.16 -1.60
N VAL A 21 -7.51 -5.21 -1.38
CA VAL A 21 -6.54 -5.77 -2.35
C VAL A 21 -6.86 -7.22 -2.65
N ALA A 22 -7.11 -8.06 -1.64
CA ALA A 22 -7.48 -9.46 -1.84
C ALA A 22 -8.72 -9.62 -2.73
N ASN A 23 -9.76 -8.80 -2.51
CA ASN A 23 -10.96 -8.80 -3.35
C ASN A 23 -10.68 -8.33 -4.78
N LEU A 24 -9.79 -7.35 -4.96
CA LEU A 24 -9.40 -6.87 -6.29
C LEU A 24 -8.64 -7.94 -7.07
N LEU A 25 -7.71 -8.63 -6.43
CA LEU A 25 -6.95 -9.73 -7.03
C LEU A 25 -7.84 -10.91 -7.42
N ALA A 26 -8.90 -11.18 -6.65
CA ALA A 26 -9.89 -12.21 -6.97
C ALA A 26 -10.82 -11.82 -8.13
N SER A 27 -11.00 -10.51 -8.40
CA SER A 27 -12.03 -9.99 -9.31
C SER A 27 -11.48 -9.45 -10.62
N LEU A 28 -10.19 -9.11 -10.68
CA LEU A 28 -9.57 -8.41 -11.80
C LEU A 28 -8.22 -9.03 -12.20
N PRO A 29 -7.86 -8.99 -13.48
CA PRO A 29 -6.49 -9.26 -13.91
C PRO A 29 -5.59 -8.07 -13.56
N ILE A 30 -5.14 -8.03 -12.31
CA ILE A 30 -4.26 -7.01 -11.75
C ILE A 30 -3.11 -7.69 -11.02
N HIS A 31 -1.91 -7.16 -11.13
CA HIS A 31 -0.73 -7.66 -10.44
C HIS A 31 -0.54 -6.95 -9.09
N TYR A 32 -0.29 -7.71 -8.03
CA TYR A 32 0.09 -7.14 -6.74
C TYR A 32 1.59 -6.89 -6.70
N SER A 33 1.98 -5.65 -6.42
CA SER A 33 3.40 -5.29 -6.26
C SER A 33 3.93 -5.80 -4.93
N ILE A 34 4.93 -6.67 -4.99
CA ILE A 34 5.61 -7.21 -3.82
C ILE A 34 6.74 -6.25 -3.42
N SER A 35 6.71 -5.78 -2.18
CA SER A 35 7.73 -4.89 -1.63
C SER A 35 9.02 -5.66 -1.28
N MET A 36 10.14 -4.94 -1.25
CA MET A 36 11.43 -5.42 -0.77
C MET A 36 11.62 -5.03 0.70
N THR A 37 12.27 -5.89 1.49
CA THR A 37 12.59 -5.59 2.90
C THR A 37 13.88 -6.24 3.35
N THR A 38 14.54 -5.60 4.34
CA THR A 38 15.71 -6.17 5.03
C THR A 38 15.35 -6.94 6.27
N ARG A 39 14.06 -6.98 6.65
CA ARG A 39 13.57 -7.80 7.75
C ARG A 39 13.66 -9.28 7.38
N SER A 40 14.08 -10.10 8.33
CA SER A 40 14.05 -11.55 8.15
C SER A 40 12.61 -12.06 7.95
N PRO A 41 12.39 -13.10 7.13
CA PRO A 41 11.10 -13.73 6.97
C PRO A 41 10.54 -14.22 8.31
N ARG A 42 9.24 -14.09 8.51
CA ARG A 42 8.50 -14.73 9.60
C ARG A 42 8.14 -16.16 9.21
N GLU A 43 7.71 -16.94 10.20
CA GLU A 43 7.19 -18.29 9.91
C GLU A 43 6.05 -18.22 8.88
N GLY A 44 6.12 -19.06 7.86
CA GLY A 44 5.14 -19.09 6.75
C GLY A 44 5.36 -18.06 5.65
N GLU A 45 6.20 -17.04 5.83
CA GLU A 45 6.51 -16.09 4.76
C GLU A 45 7.52 -16.66 3.75
N ARG A 46 7.32 -16.36 2.47
CA ARG A 46 8.15 -16.83 1.37
C ARG A 46 8.69 -15.66 0.54
N ASN A 47 9.97 -15.79 0.15
CA ASN A 47 10.62 -14.82 -0.73
C ASN A 47 9.92 -14.74 -2.09
N GLY A 48 9.70 -13.52 -2.59
CA GLY A 48 8.99 -13.28 -3.86
C GLY A 48 7.48 -13.49 -3.81
N VAL A 49 6.93 -13.76 -2.61
CA VAL A 49 5.48 -13.90 -2.38
C VAL A 49 4.97 -12.85 -1.41
N ASN A 50 5.54 -12.81 -0.21
CA ASN A 50 5.17 -11.83 0.82
C ASN A 50 6.03 -10.57 0.72
N TYR A 51 7.33 -10.76 0.56
CA TYR A 51 8.34 -9.74 0.30
C TYR A 51 9.47 -10.31 -0.54
N TYR A 52 10.25 -9.43 -1.18
CA TYR A 52 11.62 -9.74 -1.58
C TYR A 52 12.50 -9.50 -0.36
N PHE A 53 12.93 -10.58 0.32
CA PHE A 53 13.80 -10.49 1.48
C PHE A 53 15.25 -10.39 1.03
N VAL A 54 15.91 -9.30 1.37
CA VAL A 54 17.28 -8.98 0.94
C VAL A 54 18.15 -8.56 2.11
N THR A 55 19.46 -8.55 1.93
CA THR A 55 20.39 -7.99 2.90
C THR A 55 20.31 -6.45 2.91
N LYS A 56 20.82 -5.84 3.97
CA LYS A 56 20.90 -4.39 4.07
C LYS A 56 21.76 -3.78 2.95
N ASP A 57 22.89 -4.40 2.66
CA ASP A 57 23.82 -3.97 1.61
C ASP A 57 23.15 -4.00 0.22
N GLU A 58 22.39 -5.07 -0.08
CA GLU A 58 21.64 -5.18 -1.31
C GLU A 58 20.56 -4.10 -1.41
N PHE A 59 19.82 -3.84 -0.33
CA PHE A 59 18.81 -2.79 -0.31
C PHE A 59 19.42 -1.41 -0.54
N GLU A 60 20.52 -1.09 0.14
CA GLU A 60 21.23 0.19 -0.02
C GLU A 60 21.80 0.35 -1.44
N LYS A 61 22.22 -0.75 -2.08
CA LYS A 61 22.60 -0.75 -3.48
C LYS A 61 21.42 -0.37 -4.39
N GLN A 62 20.22 -0.93 -4.13
CA GLN A 62 19.01 -0.56 -4.89
C GLN A 62 18.66 0.93 -4.72
N ILE A 63 18.82 1.49 -3.51
CA ILE A 63 18.64 2.94 -3.28
C ILE A 63 19.62 3.74 -4.13
N LYS A 64 20.92 3.43 -4.08
CA LYS A 64 21.98 4.15 -4.82
C LYS A 64 21.78 4.10 -6.33
N GLN A 65 21.23 3.02 -6.85
CA GLN A 65 20.93 2.82 -8.27
C GLN A 65 19.60 3.45 -8.71
N GLY A 66 18.80 3.99 -7.80
CA GLY A 66 17.49 4.56 -8.12
C GLY A 66 16.44 3.52 -8.56
N ASN A 67 16.62 2.27 -8.12
CA ASN A 67 15.76 1.14 -8.49
C ASN A 67 14.51 0.99 -7.62
N LEU A 68 14.28 1.91 -6.68
CA LEU A 68 13.09 1.93 -5.81
C LEU A 68 12.23 3.14 -6.11
N LEU A 69 10.92 2.97 -6.20
CA LEU A 69 9.94 4.05 -6.35
C LEU A 69 9.75 4.84 -5.05
N GLU A 70 9.86 4.15 -3.95
CA GLU A 70 9.83 4.71 -2.60
C GLU A 70 10.55 3.76 -1.65
N TYR A 71 10.99 4.28 -0.52
CA TYR A 71 11.46 3.47 0.58
C TYR A 71 11.30 4.19 1.92
N ALA A 72 11.20 3.42 2.99
CA ALA A 72 11.13 3.90 4.36
C ALA A 72 11.86 2.95 5.31
N THR A 73 12.19 3.45 6.50
CA THR A 73 12.73 2.64 7.60
C THR A 73 11.68 2.47 8.67
N TYR A 74 11.46 1.23 9.09
CA TYR A 74 10.60 0.88 10.22
C TYR A 74 11.25 -0.22 11.06
N ASN A 75 11.32 -0.03 12.39
CA ASN A 75 11.98 -0.96 13.32
C ASN A 75 13.36 -1.43 12.83
N ASN A 76 14.24 -0.51 12.46
CA ASN A 76 15.59 -0.75 11.95
C ASN A 76 15.66 -1.59 10.65
N ASN A 77 14.55 -1.82 9.98
CA ASN A 77 14.50 -2.47 8.68
C ASN A 77 14.07 -1.50 7.60
N TYR A 78 14.63 -1.70 6.41
CA TYR A 78 14.16 -1.02 5.21
C TYR A 78 12.97 -1.75 4.61
N TYR A 79 12.08 -0.96 4.02
CA TYR A 79 10.96 -1.41 3.18
C TYR A 79 10.92 -0.50 1.96
N GLY A 80 10.69 -1.06 0.78
CA GLY A 80 10.63 -0.25 -0.44
C GLY A 80 9.99 -1.00 -1.60
N THR A 81 9.62 -0.25 -2.62
CA THR A 81 8.91 -0.76 -3.79
C THR A 81 9.83 -0.82 -5.01
N PRO A 82 10.17 -2.03 -5.52
CA PRO A 82 11.02 -2.20 -6.69
C PRO A 82 10.38 -1.59 -7.94
N LYS A 83 11.11 -0.69 -8.61
CA LYS A 83 10.65 0.03 -9.79
C LYS A 83 10.53 -0.88 -11.01
N ASP A 84 11.54 -1.71 -11.26
CA ASP A 84 11.64 -2.61 -12.41
C ASP A 84 10.46 -3.57 -12.49
N LYS A 85 10.01 -4.11 -11.36
CA LYS A 85 8.89 -5.06 -11.28
C LYS A 85 7.55 -4.44 -11.67
N ILE A 86 7.36 -3.18 -11.33
CA ILE A 86 6.16 -2.44 -11.71
C ILE A 86 6.20 -2.10 -13.20
N GLU A 87 7.33 -1.56 -13.68
CA GLU A 87 7.51 -1.19 -15.10
C GLU A 87 7.35 -2.41 -16.02
N GLU A 88 7.90 -3.57 -15.64
CA GLU A 88 7.74 -4.84 -16.37
C GLU A 88 6.26 -5.14 -16.61
N LYS A 89 5.43 -5.13 -15.56
CA LYS A 89 4.00 -5.43 -15.67
C LYS A 89 3.20 -4.38 -16.44
N LEU A 90 3.51 -3.12 -16.22
CA LEU A 90 2.86 -2.04 -16.96
C LEU A 90 3.17 -2.09 -18.48
N ASN A 91 4.40 -2.49 -18.85
CA ASN A 91 4.80 -2.70 -20.25
C ASN A 91 4.09 -3.91 -20.89
N GLU A 92 3.72 -4.92 -20.09
CA GLU A 92 2.85 -6.03 -20.50
C GLU A 92 1.36 -5.63 -20.59
N ASN A 93 1.01 -4.36 -20.41
CA ASN A 93 -0.37 -3.84 -20.28
C ASN A 93 -1.15 -4.44 -19.09
N ILE A 94 -0.45 -4.95 -18.09
CA ILE A 94 -1.04 -5.44 -16.84
C ILE A 94 -1.04 -4.31 -15.82
N SER A 95 -2.20 -3.98 -15.27
CA SER A 95 -2.29 -3.00 -14.18
C SER A 95 -1.66 -3.56 -12.91
N VAL A 96 -1.03 -2.69 -12.15
CA VAL A 96 -0.36 -3.02 -10.88
C VAL A 96 -1.03 -2.31 -9.73
N ILE A 97 -1.23 -3.01 -8.62
CA ILE A 97 -1.69 -2.42 -7.35
C ILE A 97 -0.65 -2.63 -6.26
N SER A 98 -0.44 -1.60 -5.44
CA SER A 98 0.50 -1.62 -4.31
C SER A 98 -0.15 -1.02 -3.07
N GLU A 99 0.14 -1.59 -1.90
CA GLU A 99 -0.18 -0.99 -0.60
C GLU A 99 1.05 -0.23 -0.10
N ILE A 100 0.94 1.08 0.01
CA ILE A 100 2.05 1.97 0.35
C ILE A 100 1.64 2.91 1.47
N GLU A 101 2.54 3.15 2.41
CA GLU A 101 2.34 4.15 3.45
C GLU A 101 2.27 5.57 2.86
N VAL A 102 1.61 6.48 3.57
CA VAL A 102 1.38 7.87 3.11
C VAL A 102 2.67 8.58 2.70
N LYS A 103 3.77 8.36 3.44
CA LYS A 103 5.07 8.95 3.11
C LYS A 103 5.62 8.44 1.77
N GLY A 104 5.46 7.16 1.51
CA GLY A 104 5.90 6.52 0.26
C GLY A 104 5.05 6.95 -0.93
N ALA A 105 3.74 7.09 -0.78
CA ALA A 105 2.85 7.53 -1.85
C ALA A 105 3.25 8.89 -2.44
N LYS A 106 3.70 9.84 -1.59
CA LYS A 106 4.22 11.13 -2.04
C LYS A 106 5.50 11.01 -2.87
N GLN A 107 6.38 10.05 -2.54
CA GLN A 107 7.59 9.78 -3.31
C GLN A 107 7.22 9.21 -4.68
N ILE A 108 6.29 8.24 -4.71
CA ILE A 108 5.80 7.63 -5.96
C ILE A 108 5.21 8.69 -6.89
N LYS A 109 4.34 9.58 -6.42
CA LYS A 109 3.71 10.61 -7.26
C LYS A 109 4.72 11.55 -7.92
N LYS A 110 5.87 11.79 -7.27
CA LYS A 110 6.96 12.60 -7.84
C LYS A 110 7.71 11.88 -8.96
N ILE A 111 7.95 10.57 -8.79
CA ILE A 111 8.72 9.74 -9.75
C ILE A 111 7.81 9.23 -10.87
N TYR A 112 6.56 8.92 -10.52
CA TYR A 112 5.55 8.36 -11.40
C TYR A 112 4.25 9.17 -11.34
N PRO A 113 4.20 10.34 -12.01
CA PRO A 113 3.04 11.25 -11.95
C PRO A 113 1.73 10.63 -12.40
N GLU A 114 1.80 9.61 -13.28
CA GLU A 114 0.64 8.87 -13.82
C GLU A 114 0.07 7.85 -12.82
N ALA A 115 0.74 7.59 -11.68
CA ALA A 115 0.21 6.71 -10.65
C ALA A 115 -1.11 7.26 -10.09
N ILE A 116 -2.08 6.37 -9.92
CA ILE A 116 -3.39 6.69 -9.34
C ILE A 116 -3.29 6.46 -7.83
N LEU A 117 -3.29 7.53 -7.06
CA LEU A 117 -3.24 7.46 -5.60
C LEU A 117 -4.65 7.43 -5.03
N ILE A 118 -4.98 6.37 -4.29
CA ILE A 118 -6.27 6.19 -3.63
C ILE A 118 -6.05 6.11 -2.12
N PHE A 119 -6.66 7.02 -1.37
CA PHE A 119 -6.66 6.99 0.09
C PHE A 119 -7.89 6.24 0.59
N ILE A 120 -7.68 5.20 1.38
CA ILE A 120 -8.75 4.48 2.06
C ILE A 120 -8.90 5.06 3.46
N ALA A 121 -10.04 5.69 3.70
CA ALA A 121 -10.38 6.29 4.98
C ALA A 121 -11.33 5.40 5.79
N PRO A 122 -11.25 5.41 7.13
CA PRO A 122 -12.29 4.83 7.96
C PRO A 122 -13.53 5.73 7.95
N PRO A 123 -14.72 5.22 8.34
CA PRO A 123 -15.90 6.05 8.52
C PRO A 123 -15.72 7.12 9.61
N SER A 124 -14.99 6.77 10.67
CA SER A 124 -14.57 7.66 11.74
C SER A 124 -13.32 7.12 12.44
N VAL A 125 -12.63 7.99 13.19
CA VAL A 125 -11.49 7.60 14.03
C VAL A 125 -11.92 6.61 15.11
N GLU A 126 -13.12 6.78 15.66
CA GLU A 126 -13.69 5.88 16.66
C GLU A 126 -13.91 4.47 16.08
N GLU A 127 -14.49 4.37 14.88
CA GLU A 127 -14.67 3.08 14.19
C GLU A 127 -13.32 2.40 13.90
N LEU A 128 -12.30 3.16 13.51
CA LEU A 128 -10.95 2.64 13.33
C LEU A 128 -10.40 2.08 14.63
N LYS A 129 -10.60 2.77 15.76
CA LYS A 129 -10.18 2.32 17.08
C LYS A 129 -10.89 1.00 17.44
N ASN A 130 -12.19 0.91 17.21
CA ASN A 130 -12.97 -0.31 17.46
C ASN A 130 -12.45 -1.49 16.62
N ARG A 131 -12.10 -1.27 15.37
CA ARG A 131 -11.49 -2.29 14.49
C ARG A 131 -10.14 -2.77 14.99
N LEU A 132 -9.30 -1.88 15.51
CA LEU A 132 -8.00 -2.24 16.09
C LEU A 132 -8.18 -3.05 17.41
N ILE A 133 -9.08 -2.63 18.28
CA ILE A 133 -9.44 -3.35 19.52
C ILE A 133 -9.96 -4.76 19.17
N GLY A 134 -10.86 -4.86 18.21
CA GLY A 134 -11.48 -6.14 17.79
C GLY A 134 -10.50 -7.18 17.24
N ARG A 135 -9.29 -6.78 16.81
CA ARG A 135 -8.23 -7.72 16.41
C ARG A 135 -7.59 -8.46 17.58
N GLY A 136 -7.61 -7.88 18.78
CA GLY A 136 -7.08 -8.50 19.99
C GLY A 136 -5.57 -8.78 20.00
N THR A 137 -4.82 -8.19 19.09
CA THR A 137 -3.38 -8.45 18.91
C THR A 137 -2.48 -7.38 19.51
N GLU A 138 -3.05 -6.29 20.01
CA GLU A 138 -2.35 -5.08 20.41
C GLU A 138 -2.76 -4.59 21.79
N THR A 139 -1.83 -3.97 22.51
CA THR A 139 -2.11 -3.29 23.76
C THR A 139 -2.85 -1.97 23.53
N ILE A 140 -3.51 -1.43 24.55
CA ILE A 140 -4.21 -0.14 24.49
C ILE A 140 -3.24 0.98 24.07
N ASP A 141 -2.01 0.98 24.58
CA ASP A 141 -1.00 1.99 24.26
C ASP A 141 -0.62 1.94 22.78
N GLN A 142 -0.42 0.73 22.22
CA GLN A 142 -0.16 0.53 20.80
C GLN A 142 -1.33 1.00 19.94
N ILE A 143 -2.57 0.76 20.37
CA ILE A 143 -3.77 1.23 19.68
C ILE A 143 -3.81 2.76 19.68
N ASN A 144 -3.58 3.41 20.83
CA ASN A 144 -3.57 4.87 20.92
C ASN A 144 -2.48 5.51 20.04
N GLU A 145 -1.28 4.93 20.00
CA GLU A 145 -0.23 5.37 19.08
C GLU A 145 -0.66 5.28 17.62
N ARG A 146 -1.28 4.15 17.22
CA ARG A 146 -1.79 3.97 15.85
C ARG A 146 -2.90 4.95 15.50
N ILE A 147 -3.78 5.26 16.44
CA ILE A 147 -4.83 6.26 16.24
C ILE A 147 -4.23 7.65 16.03
N SER A 148 -3.22 8.04 16.82
CA SER A 148 -2.53 9.31 16.63
C SER A 148 -1.87 9.40 15.24
N ILE A 149 -1.23 8.33 14.78
CA ILE A 149 -0.67 8.26 13.42
C ILE A 149 -1.78 8.37 12.37
N ALA A 150 -2.89 7.68 12.56
CA ALA A 150 -4.03 7.71 11.64
C ALA A 150 -4.64 9.12 11.50
N GLU A 151 -4.73 9.88 12.59
CA GLU A 151 -5.21 11.26 12.54
C GLU A 151 -4.29 12.16 11.72
N GLU A 152 -2.96 11.98 11.81
CA GLU A 152 -2.01 12.71 10.96
C GLU A 152 -2.10 12.29 9.49
N GLU A 153 -2.29 10.99 9.23
CA GLU A 153 -2.47 10.49 7.87
C GLU A 153 -3.76 11.00 7.23
N LEU A 154 -4.86 11.12 7.98
CA LEU A 154 -6.13 11.66 7.49
C LEU A 154 -6.01 13.13 7.05
N LYS A 155 -5.16 13.94 7.70
CA LYS A 155 -4.94 15.35 7.33
C LYS A 155 -4.38 15.52 5.92
N VAL A 156 -3.68 14.53 5.41
CA VAL A 156 -3.05 14.57 4.08
C VAL A 156 -3.81 13.78 3.01
N ALA A 157 -4.99 13.26 3.35
CA ALA A 157 -5.83 12.49 2.41
C ALA A 157 -6.21 13.31 1.15
N THR A 158 -6.34 14.63 1.27
CA THR A 158 -6.64 15.55 0.16
C THR A 158 -5.54 15.64 -0.90
N LEU A 159 -4.36 15.08 -0.65
CA LEU A 159 -3.26 15.01 -1.62
C LEU A 159 -3.38 13.80 -2.58
N TYR A 160 -4.38 12.96 -2.38
CA TYR A 160 -4.65 11.78 -3.20
C TYR A 160 -5.62 12.12 -4.32
N ASP A 161 -5.52 11.37 -5.42
CA ASP A 161 -6.42 11.54 -6.55
C ASP A 161 -7.86 11.14 -6.18
N TYR A 162 -8.01 10.16 -5.25
CA TYR A 162 -9.31 9.70 -4.77
C TYR A 162 -9.27 9.39 -3.27
N ILE A 163 -10.38 9.67 -2.59
CA ILE A 163 -10.63 9.26 -1.19
C ILE A 163 -11.82 8.33 -1.17
N ILE A 164 -11.65 7.14 -0.60
CA ILE A 164 -12.72 6.13 -0.46
C ILE A 164 -12.90 5.82 1.02
N VAL A 165 -14.09 6.08 1.55
CA VAL A 165 -14.44 5.65 2.89
C VAL A 165 -14.80 4.17 2.87
N ASN A 166 -14.10 3.35 3.67
CA ASN A 166 -14.37 1.93 3.84
C ASN A 166 -15.32 1.71 5.02
N ASP A 167 -16.58 2.05 4.81
CA ASP A 167 -17.68 1.69 5.69
C ASP A 167 -18.13 0.25 5.40
N TYR A 168 -18.45 -0.02 4.15
CA TYR A 168 -18.78 -1.35 3.65
C TYR A 168 -17.71 -1.82 2.65
N LEU A 169 -17.06 -2.93 2.96
CA LEU A 169 -15.94 -3.47 2.19
C LEU A 169 -16.27 -3.65 0.71
N LYS A 170 -17.45 -4.21 0.40
CA LYS A 170 -17.90 -4.41 -0.98
C LYS A 170 -17.96 -3.10 -1.75
N TYR A 171 -18.55 -2.08 -1.15
CA TYR A 171 -18.70 -0.77 -1.77
C TYR A 171 -17.35 -0.08 -2.01
N ALA A 172 -16.45 -0.16 -1.02
CA ALA A 172 -15.09 0.38 -1.19
C ALA A 172 -14.33 -0.34 -2.30
N THR A 173 -14.43 -1.67 -2.37
CA THR A 173 -13.84 -2.48 -3.45
C THR A 173 -14.40 -2.09 -4.82
N ASP A 174 -15.73 -1.99 -4.96
CA ASP A 174 -16.40 -1.63 -6.21
C ASP A 174 -15.97 -0.23 -6.70
N LYS A 175 -15.75 0.73 -5.78
CA LYS A 175 -15.22 2.06 -6.12
C LYS A 175 -13.81 1.98 -6.70
N VAL A 176 -12.91 1.20 -6.12
CA VAL A 176 -11.56 1.01 -6.68
C VAL A 176 -11.62 0.37 -8.07
N ILE A 177 -12.49 -0.63 -8.27
CA ILE A 177 -12.73 -1.25 -9.58
C ILE A 177 -13.16 -0.22 -10.60
N ASN A 178 -14.10 0.64 -10.25
CA ASN A 178 -14.63 1.68 -11.15
C ASN A 178 -13.56 2.73 -11.49
N ILE A 179 -12.75 3.15 -10.52
CA ILE A 179 -11.63 4.05 -10.77
C ILE A 179 -10.66 3.41 -11.78
N LYS A 180 -10.27 2.14 -11.57
CA LYS A 180 -9.37 1.42 -12.50
C LYS A 180 -9.95 1.34 -13.92
N LYS A 181 -11.26 1.19 -14.08
CA LYS A 181 -11.91 1.08 -15.40
C LYS A 181 -11.99 2.42 -16.12
N ASN A 182 -12.19 3.51 -15.40
CA ASN A 182 -12.51 4.83 -15.96
C ASN A 182 -11.29 5.78 -16.05
N SER A 183 -10.18 5.42 -15.47
CA SER A 183 -8.92 6.16 -15.61
C SER A 183 -8.13 5.60 -16.78
#